data_9f119702d14033ca506c6fcf847885f6
#
_entry.id   9f119702d14033ca506c6fcf847885f6
#
_cell.length_a   1.000
_cell.length_b   1.000
_cell.length_c   1.000
_cell.angle_alpha   90.00
_cell.angle_beta   90.00
_cell.angle_gamma   90.00
#
_symmetry.space_group_name_H-M   'P 1'
#
loop_
_entity.id
_entity.type
_entity.pdbx_description
1 polymer ?
#
loop_
_entity_poly.entity_id
_entity_poly.type
_entity_poly.pdbx_seq_one_letter_code
_entity_poly.pdbx_strand_id
1 'polypeptide(L)' 'MNKTPAATPPGIEPEWVRAEKYFELTGTPVETIRHYRKKGLWLVGKHLATVQNRLHVNIKEADAWIKEQALKRRQA' A
#
# COMPACT_ATOMS: atom_id res chain seq x y z
N MET A 1 -16.89 14.17 -12.26
CA MET A 1 -16.89 13.52 -11.95
C MET A 1 -16.63 12.64 -11.73
N ASN A 2 -16.69 12.76 -11.70
CA ASN A 2 -16.55 11.87 -11.32
C ASN A 2 -16.27 10.96 -11.28
N LYS A 3 -16.43 10.78 -11.13
CA LYS A 3 -16.26 9.90 -10.82
C LYS A 3 -15.86 8.89 -10.77
N THR A 4 -15.98 8.92 -10.94
CA THR A 4 -15.97 8.02 -10.62
C THR A 4 -15.38 6.92 -10.34
N PRO A 5 -15.17 6.73 -9.46
CA PRO A 5 -14.43 5.60 -8.94
C PRO A 5 -14.97 4.31 -9.41
N ALA A 6 -16.19 4.29 -9.57
CA ALA A 6 -16.80 3.13 -10.17
C ALA A 6 -16.26 2.87 -11.55
N ALA A 7 -15.36 3.73 -11.99
CA ALA A 7 -14.80 3.59 -13.33
C ALA A 7 -13.81 2.42 -13.43
N THR A 8 -13.38 1.85 -12.32
CA THR A 8 -12.45 0.73 -12.38
C THR A 8 -13.17 -0.53 -12.83
N PRO A 9 -12.78 -1.12 -13.97
CA PRO A 9 -13.45 -2.34 -14.43
C PRO A 9 -13.18 -3.50 -13.48
N PRO A 10 -14.06 -4.50 -13.48
CA PRO A 10 -13.81 -5.70 -12.69
C PRO A 10 -12.51 -6.36 -13.08
N GLY A 11 -11.75 -6.77 -12.09
CA GLY A 11 -10.48 -7.45 -12.33
C GLY A 11 -9.31 -6.52 -12.47
N ILE A 12 -9.53 -5.21 -12.55
CA ILE A 12 -8.47 -4.23 -12.61
C ILE A 12 -8.51 -3.42 -11.33
N GLU A 13 -7.46 -3.52 -10.56
CA GLU A 13 -7.40 -2.82 -9.29
C GLU A 13 -6.46 -1.62 -9.37
N PRO A 14 -6.78 -0.55 -8.65
CA PRO A 14 -5.87 0.58 -8.62
C PRO A 14 -4.55 0.16 -7.98
N GLU A 15 -3.48 0.72 -8.48
CA GLU A 15 -2.16 0.46 -7.94
C GLU A 15 -1.92 1.24 -6.66
N TRP A 16 -2.50 2.41 -6.57
CA TRP A 16 -2.32 3.30 -5.43
C TRP A 16 -3.64 3.54 -4.75
N VAL A 17 -3.67 3.39 -3.44
CA VAL A 17 -4.85 3.67 -2.63
C VAL A 17 -4.41 4.50 -1.44
N ARG A 18 -5.36 5.21 -0.85
CA ARG A 18 -5.06 5.94 0.37
C ARG A 18 -4.78 4.95 1.51
N ALA A 19 -3.97 5.39 2.45
CA ALA A 19 -3.59 4.52 3.56
C ALA A 19 -4.80 3.99 4.30
N GLU A 20 -5.83 4.81 4.44
CA GLU A 20 -7.06 4.37 5.11
C GLU A 20 -7.74 3.25 4.35
N LYS A 21 -7.73 3.34 3.02
CA LYS A 21 -8.32 2.29 2.21
C LYS A 21 -7.50 1.02 2.29
N TYR A 22 -6.19 1.15 2.31
CA TYR A 22 -5.32 0.00 2.46
C TYR A 22 -5.61 -0.71 3.78
N PHE A 23 -5.87 0.06 4.83
CA PHE A 23 -6.25 -0.52 6.12
C PHE A 23 -7.55 -1.33 6.00
N GLU A 24 -8.53 -0.78 5.29
CA GLU A 24 -9.78 -1.50 5.06
C GLU A 24 -9.57 -2.82 4.33
N LEU A 25 -8.67 -2.80 3.35
CA LEU A 25 -8.47 -3.98 2.50
C LEU A 25 -7.61 -5.04 3.17
N THR A 26 -6.66 -4.64 3.98
CA THR A 26 -5.66 -5.59 4.49
C THR A 26 -5.60 -5.70 6.00
N GLY A 27 -6.22 -4.76 6.70
CA GLY A 27 -6.14 -4.75 8.15
C GLY A 27 -4.88 -4.12 8.70
N THR A 28 -4.01 -3.60 7.85
CA THR A 28 -2.77 -2.98 8.29
C THR A 28 -3.05 -1.54 8.74
N PRO A 29 -2.87 -1.21 10.02
CA PRO A 29 -3.16 0.14 10.50
C PRO A 29 -2.27 1.18 9.86
N VAL A 30 -2.80 2.39 9.74
CA VAL A 30 -2.04 3.50 9.16
C VAL A 30 -0.76 3.76 9.95
N GLU A 31 -0.83 3.58 11.25
CA GLU A 31 0.35 3.79 12.10
C GLU A 31 1.46 2.81 11.76
N THR A 32 1.10 1.58 11.44
CA THR A 32 2.07 0.59 11.04
C THR A 32 2.74 1.00 9.73
N ILE A 33 1.94 1.55 8.81
CA ILE A 33 2.48 2.02 7.53
C ILE A 33 3.49 3.14 7.77
N ARG A 34 3.17 4.07 8.67
CA ARG A 34 4.09 5.14 8.99
C ARG A 34 5.36 4.62 9.64
N HIS A 35 5.22 3.59 10.45
CA HIS A 35 6.35 2.94 11.08
C HIS A 35 7.28 2.32 10.04
N TYR A 36 6.70 1.64 9.05
CA TYR A 36 7.49 1.05 7.97
C TYR A 36 8.25 2.13 7.22
N ARG A 37 7.62 3.28 7.00
CA ARG A 37 8.30 4.38 6.32
C ARG A 37 9.45 4.91 7.17
N LYS A 38 9.20 5.08 8.44
CA LYS A 38 10.22 5.61 9.35
C LYS A 38 11.43 4.68 9.42
N LYS A 39 11.19 3.39 9.39
CA LYS A 39 12.25 2.40 9.46
C LYS A 39 12.94 2.18 8.12
N GLY A 40 12.44 2.78 7.05
CA GLY A 40 13.02 2.58 5.74
C GLY A 40 12.66 1.26 5.11
N LEU A 41 11.68 0.56 5.67
CA LEU A 41 11.21 -0.70 5.09
C LEU A 41 10.35 -0.47 3.87
N TRP A 42 9.54 0.58 3.91
CA TRP A 42 8.73 1.00 2.77
C TRP A 42 9.22 2.37 2.33
N LEU A 43 9.59 2.45 1.06
CA LEU A 43 10.25 3.65 0.52
C LEU A 43 9.23 4.58 -0.13
N VAL A 44 9.40 5.86 0.13
CA VAL A 44 8.57 6.88 -0.53
C VAL A 44 8.92 6.87 -2.01
N GLY A 45 7.87 6.84 -2.84
CA GLY A 45 8.05 6.75 -4.28
C GLY A 45 7.92 5.35 -4.81
N LYS A 46 8.12 4.35 -3.98
CA LYS A 46 7.97 2.96 -4.40
C LYS A 46 6.78 2.31 -3.73
N HIS A 47 6.78 2.27 -2.39
CA HIS A 47 5.70 1.66 -1.63
C HIS A 47 4.69 2.70 -1.17
N LEU A 48 5.13 3.92 -0.99
CA LEU A 48 4.33 4.98 -0.41
C LEU A 48 4.47 6.25 -1.23
N ALA A 49 3.47 7.11 -1.10
CA ALA A 49 3.55 8.45 -1.69
C ALA A 49 2.65 9.36 -0.90
N THR A 50 3.03 10.64 -0.83
CA THR A 50 2.19 11.65 -0.21
C THR A 50 1.70 12.57 -1.32
N VAL A 51 0.40 12.61 -1.52
CA VAL A 51 -0.22 13.44 -2.54
C VAL A 51 -1.23 14.33 -1.85
N GLN A 52 -1.04 15.65 -1.96
CA GLN A 52 -1.93 16.62 -1.33
C GLN A 52 -2.12 16.31 0.16
N ASN A 53 -1.00 16.07 0.83
CA ASN A 53 -0.96 15.80 2.27
C ASN A 53 -1.69 14.51 2.65
N ARG A 54 -1.94 13.62 1.70
CA ARG A 54 -2.57 12.35 1.98
C ARG A 54 -1.61 11.22 1.66
N LEU A 55 -1.45 10.32 2.61
CA LEU A 55 -0.57 9.18 2.45
C LEU A 55 -1.26 8.12 1.60
N HIS A 56 -0.53 7.65 0.59
CA HIS A 56 -1.02 6.61 -0.33
C HIS A 56 -0.09 5.42 -0.28
N VAL A 57 -0.62 4.25 -0.58
CA VAL A 57 0.14 3.00 -0.58
C VAL A 57 0.03 2.36 -1.95
N ASN A 58 1.16 1.89 -2.47
CA ASN A 58 1.16 1.12 -3.70
C ASN A 58 0.91 -0.34 -3.34
N ILE A 59 -0.25 -0.85 -3.74
CA ILE A 59 -0.67 -2.18 -3.35
C ILE A 59 0.27 -3.24 -3.88
N LYS A 60 0.69 -3.11 -5.12
CA LYS A 60 1.55 -4.12 -5.74
C LYS A 60 2.91 -4.20 -5.07
N GLU A 61 3.50 -3.05 -4.77
CA GLU A 61 4.80 -3.05 -4.12
C GLU A 61 4.70 -3.54 -2.69
N ALA A 62 3.60 -3.19 -2.01
CA ALA A 62 3.39 -3.68 -0.64
C ALA A 62 3.24 -5.19 -0.64
N ASP A 63 2.47 -5.73 -1.58
CA ASP A 63 2.30 -7.18 -1.68
C ASP A 63 3.61 -7.88 -1.99
N ALA A 64 4.40 -7.30 -2.88
CA ALA A 64 5.70 -7.88 -3.22
C ALA A 64 6.60 -7.92 -2.00
N TRP A 65 6.58 -6.86 -1.20
CA TRP A 65 7.38 -6.80 0.01
C TRP A 65 6.93 -7.87 1.01
N ILE A 66 5.61 -8.05 1.14
CA ILE A 66 5.10 -9.05 2.07
C ILE A 66 5.53 -10.44 1.65
N LYS A 67 5.45 -10.73 0.36
CA LYS A 67 5.89 -12.03 -0.15
C LYS A 67 7.36 -12.25 0.13
N GLU A 68 8.15 -11.22 -0.06
CA GLU A 68 9.59 -11.31 0.21
C GLU A 68 9.86 -11.65 1.66
N GLN A 69 9.15 -10.98 2.57
CA GLN A 69 9.33 -11.24 3.98
C GLN A 69 8.89 -12.64 4.35
N ALA A 70 7.80 -13.11 3.76
CA ALA A 70 7.32 -14.45 4.04
C ALA A 70 8.33 -15.49 3.59
N LEU A 71 8.96 -15.30 2.44
CA LEU A 71 9.97 -16.23 1.95
C LEU A 71 11.20 -16.25 2.85
N LYS A 72 11.61 -15.07 3.30
CA LYS A 72 12.76 -14.99 4.19
C LYS A 72 12.53 -15.75 5.49
N ARG A 73 11.33 -15.62 6.03
CA ARG A 73 10.99 -16.28 7.29
C ARG A 73 10.97 -17.78 7.12
N ARG A 74 10.57 -18.26 5.96
CA ARG A 74 10.56 -19.70 5.72
C ARG A 74 11.93 -20.30 5.64
N GLN A 75 12.92 -19.48 5.29
CA GLN A 75 14.30 -19.95 5.17
C GLN A 75 15.04 -19.88 6.49
N ALA A 76 14.46 -19.24 7.47
CA ALA A 76 15.13 -19.07 8.76
C ALA A 76 15.19 -20.37 9.58
#